data_4e44ad9bfc77a6ea5c34b9366ba7a983
#
_entry.id   4e44ad9bfc77a6ea5c34b9366ba7a983
#
_cell.length_a   1.000
_cell.length_b   1.000
_cell.length_c   1.000
_cell.angle_alpha   90.00
_cell.angle_beta   90.00
_cell.angle_gamma   90.00
#
_symmetry.space_group_name_H-M   'P 1'
#
loop_
_entity.id
_entity.type
_entity.pdbx_description
1 polymer ?
#
loop_
_entity_poly.entity_id
_entity_poly.type
_entity_poly.pdbx_seq_one_letter_code
_entity_poly.pdbx_strand_id
1 'polypeptide(L)'
;MAAVREALANDGIRRLELIWAIGIAADAALLVVLLVVVYAQDGAVAAGVLGAIRMGPAVLAGMAAGTVVRRFGGRRVLLVLGGVRAVAAAGCALVIATGMPSIWLFALAAIGAVAGAPVRPAASTLMPGLARSPAELVAANMAWGTGEGLGTFAGPFVAGLLIAAGQPAIVAGVVAVTFLVTIAVAAGLRFEHALDAIGGTRQPRGSGIVEGIRTLRRRPVLRWSMLGVYGQVLTRGALNTLLVVASIELLGMGDAGVGLLSAALGLGGLVGAVFALSAARPDRLILTQAVALAYWGAPIAVIGLLPFPVVGLTAIVVTGVANAVYDVAVITIFQRGASNQERAATFSLFEGVAGLGLVTGSLLAPVLLAAFGASGALAVTGSILPIIALVVYARIGRADRLSVIDEDVVRLVRQVGAFGELPLTAIERLAAGMVPLAAAAGEVLMREGAQGETFVIIASGEVEVTVAGQPMQRLGPGAGVGEIALLRRSPRTATVTALTPVTGYAVDAGTFACAVSGPATAAITEQIAALNLSRGAADAANASPMPEGA
;
A
#
# COMPACT_ATOMS: atom_id res chain seq x y z
N MET A 1 -8.86 6.33 -16.63
CA MET A 1 -8.27 6.14 -17.98
C MET A 1 -7.73 7.46 -18.54
N ALA A 2 -8.51 8.57 -18.60
CA ALA A 2 -8.01 9.86 -19.12
C ALA A 2 -6.78 10.37 -18.33
N ALA A 3 -6.84 10.42 -17.00
CA ALA A 3 -5.75 10.90 -16.15
C ALA A 3 -4.44 10.07 -16.30
N VAL A 4 -4.56 8.75 -16.46
CA VAL A 4 -3.39 7.90 -16.71
C VAL A 4 -2.77 8.18 -18.07
N ARG A 5 -3.60 8.42 -19.10
CA ARG A 5 -3.11 8.80 -20.44
C ARG A 5 -2.39 10.14 -20.39
N GLU A 6 -2.88 11.09 -19.62
CA GLU A 6 -2.28 12.41 -19.43
C GLU A 6 -0.93 12.30 -18.69
N ALA A 7 -0.85 11.50 -17.62
CA ALA A 7 0.42 11.24 -16.92
C ALA A 7 1.46 10.58 -17.83
N LEU A 8 1.05 9.63 -18.66
CA LEU A 8 1.93 8.97 -19.65
C LEU A 8 2.33 9.87 -20.82
N ALA A 9 1.67 11.01 -21.03
CA ALA A 9 2.14 12.04 -21.94
C ALA A 9 3.38 12.79 -21.42
N ASN A 10 3.65 12.74 -20.12
CA ASN A 10 4.89 13.22 -19.53
C ASN A 10 6.03 12.24 -19.84
N ASP A 11 7.02 12.69 -20.61
CA ASP A 11 8.14 11.84 -21.08
C ASP A 11 8.95 11.23 -19.92
N GLY A 12 9.16 11.99 -18.84
CA GLY A 12 9.88 11.51 -17.64
C GLY A 12 9.12 10.40 -16.91
N ILE A 13 7.82 10.60 -16.66
CA ILE A 13 6.96 9.60 -16.04
C ILE A 13 6.87 8.35 -16.93
N ARG A 14 6.59 8.52 -18.21
CA ARG A 14 6.51 7.40 -19.17
C ARG A 14 7.79 6.55 -19.17
N ARG A 15 8.97 7.17 -19.18
CA ARG A 15 10.25 6.46 -19.12
C ARG A 15 10.42 5.70 -17.81
N LEU A 16 10.05 6.30 -16.68
CA LEU A 16 10.15 5.66 -15.39
C LEU A 16 9.22 4.45 -15.28
N GLU A 17 7.98 4.59 -15.76
CA GLU A 17 7.00 3.50 -15.85
C GLU A 17 7.47 2.36 -16.77
N LEU A 18 8.06 2.67 -17.91
CA LEU A 18 8.64 1.67 -18.81
C LEU A 18 9.78 0.91 -18.13
N ILE A 19 10.71 1.61 -17.46
CA ILE A 19 11.80 0.98 -16.70
C ILE A 19 11.24 -0.01 -15.68
N TRP A 20 10.18 0.40 -14.98
CA TRP A 20 9.54 -0.43 -13.96
C TRP A 20 8.83 -1.64 -14.56
N ALA A 21 7.90 -1.45 -15.50
CA ALA A 21 7.09 -2.52 -16.07
C ALA A 21 7.95 -3.59 -16.78
N ILE A 22 8.88 -3.18 -17.63
CA ILE A 22 9.77 -4.12 -18.33
C ILE A 22 10.80 -4.74 -17.39
N GLY A 23 11.24 -4.01 -16.35
CA GLY A 23 12.12 -4.54 -15.32
C GLY A 23 11.46 -5.66 -14.49
N ILE A 24 10.20 -5.49 -14.11
CA ILE A 24 9.42 -6.54 -13.42
C ILE A 24 9.20 -7.75 -14.33
N ALA A 25 8.87 -7.53 -15.60
CA ALA A 25 8.73 -8.62 -16.56
C ALA A 25 10.03 -9.44 -16.70
N ALA A 26 11.17 -8.75 -16.80
CA ALA A 26 12.49 -9.37 -16.86
C ALA A 26 12.82 -10.19 -15.59
N ASP A 27 12.57 -9.63 -14.40
CA ASP A 27 12.79 -10.34 -13.13
C ASP A 27 11.92 -11.58 -12.99
N ALA A 28 10.66 -11.49 -13.38
CA ALA A 28 9.72 -12.59 -13.31
C ALA A 28 10.07 -13.70 -14.34
N ALA A 29 10.46 -13.32 -15.56
CA ALA A 29 10.93 -14.27 -16.57
C ALA A 29 12.21 -14.98 -16.12
N LEU A 30 13.17 -14.24 -15.56
CA LEU A 30 14.43 -14.82 -15.06
C LEU A 30 14.17 -15.80 -13.92
N LEU A 31 13.25 -15.48 -13.00
CA LEU A 31 12.90 -16.39 -11.91
C LEU A 31 12.36 -17.72 -12.44
N VAL A 32 11.44 -17.67 -13.42
CA VAL A 32 10.85 -18.88 -14.02
C VAL A 32 11.92 -19.76 -14.64
N VAL A 33 12.78 -19.21 -15.50
CA VAL A 33 13.81 -20.02 -16.17
C VAL A 33 14.83 -20.58 -15.19
N LEU A 34 15.25 -19.80 -14.19
CA LEU A 34 16.19 -20.28 -13.17
C LEU A 34 15.61 -21.42 -12.34
N LEU A 35 14.33 -21.31 -11.93
CA LEU A 35 13.66 -22.38 -11.19
C LEU A 35 13.53 -23.65 -12.01
N VAL A 36 13.15 -23.55 -13.29
CA VAL A 36 13.03 -24.70 -14.18
C VAL A 36 14.38 -25.39 -14.39
N VAL A 37 15.44 -24.62 -14.72
CA VAL A 37 16.77 -25.17 -15.01
C VAL A 37 17.40 -25.80 -13.76
N VAL A 38 17.33 -25.11 -12.60
CA VAL A 38 17.88 -25.64 -11.35
C VAL A 38 17.09 -26.86 -10.88
N TYR A 39 15.77 -26.85 -11.04
CA TYR A 39 14.95 -28.02 -10.71
C TYR A 39 15.33 -29.24 -11.59
N ALA A 40 15.50 -29.03 -12.89
CA ALA A 40 15.89 -30.10 -13.82
C ALA A 40 17.29 -30.67 -13.54
N GLN A 41 18.24 -29.85 -13.05
CA GLN A 41 19.60 -30.29 -12.72
C GLN A 41 19.73 -30.91 -11.34
N ASP A 42 19.16 -30.25 -10.31
CA ASP A 42 19.47 -30.56 -8.89
C ASP A 42 18.20 -30.81 -8.04
N GLY A 43 17.01 -30.80 -8.65
CA GLY A 43 15.74 -31.12 -8.01
C GLY A 43 15.14 -30.01 -7.13
N ALA A 44 14.08 -30.37 -6.40
CA ALA A 44 13.25 -29.44 -5.65
C ALA A 44 13.98 -28.72 -4.52
N VAL A 45 14.94 -29.41 -3.86
CA VAL A 45 15.71 -28.80 -2.77
C VAL A 45 16.53 -27.63 -3.28
N ALA A 46 17.22 -27.82 -4.40
CA ALA A 46 18.01 -26.77 -5.04
C ALA A 46 17.15 -25.58 -5.50
N ALA A 47 15.97 -25.85 -6.07
CA ALA A 47 15.03 -24.80 -6.46
C ALA A 47 14.54 -23.98 -5.25
N GLY A 48 14.24 -24.62 -4.11
CA GLY A 48 13.88 -23.92 -2.87
C GLY A 48 15.02 -23.08 -2.30
N VAL A 49 16.25 -23.64 -2.30
CA VAL A 49 17.47 -22.94 -1.88
C VAL A 49 17.77 -21.75 -2.79
N LEU A 50 17.56 -21.88 -4.11
CA LEU A 50 17.67 -20.76 -5.06
C LEU A 50 16.75 -19.60 -4.69
N GLY A 51 15.49 -19.88 -4.37
CA GLY A 51 14.53 -18.86 -3.91
C GLY A 51 15.02 -18.13 -2.66
N ALA A 52 15.52 -18.86 -1.68
CA ALA A 52 16.04 -18.29 -0.44
C ALA A 52 17.33 -17.46 -0.65
N ILE A 53 18.28 -17.97 -1.42
CA ILE A 53 19.54 -17.27 -1.75
C ILE A 53 19.29 -16.01 -2.56
N ARG A 54 18.32 -16.04 -3.47
CA ARG A 54 17.92 -14.86 -4.23
C ARG A 54 17.31 -13.79 -3.34
N MET A 55 16.42 -14.17 -2.43
CA MET A 55 15.64 -13.22 -1.62
C MET A 55 16.33 -12.77 -0.33
N GLY A 56 17.06 -13.66 0.36
CA GLY A 56 17.71 -13.34 1.62
C GLY A 56 18.65 -12.13 1.54
N PRO A 57 19.66 -12.13 0.66
CA PRO A 57 20.54 -10.98 0.48
C PRO A 57 19.81 -9.74 -0.07
N ALA A 58 18.77 -9.91 -0.92
CA ALA A 58 17.99 -8.80 -1.46
C ALA A 58 17.19 -8.06 -0.37
N VAL A 59 16.66 -8.77 0.63
CA VAL A 59 15.98 -8.15 1.79
C VAL A 59 16.96 -7.29 2.58
N LEU A 60 18.17 -7.78 2.85
CA LEU A 60 19.22 -7.00 3.53
C LEU A 60 19.64 -5.78 2.70
N ALA A 61 19.81 -5.94 1.39
CA ALA A 61 20.10 -4.84 0.48
C ALA A 61 18.97 -3.80 0.43
N GLY A 62 17.71 -4.25 0.49
CA GLY A 62 16.53 -3.40 0.56
C GLY A 62 16.53 -2.48 1.78
N MET A 63 17.01 -2.96 2.94
CA MET A 63 17.16 -2.12 4.15
C MET A 63 18.18 -0.99 3.95
N ALA A 64 19.20 -1.19 3.14
CA ALA A 64 20.21 -0.18 2.80
C ALA A 64 19.82 0.67 1.59
N ALA A 65 18.81 0.28 0.82
CA ALA A 65 18.46 0.86 -0.48
C ALA A 65 18.22 2.37 -0.43
N GLY A 66 17.46 2.84 0.56
CA GLY A 66 17.22 4.29 0.75
C GLY A 66 18.51 5.09 1.01
N THR A 67 19.48 4.51 1.69
CA THR A 67 20.79 5.15 1.93
C THR A 67 21.62 5.20 0.64
N VAL A 68 21.61 4.12 -0.14
CA VAL A 68 22.28 4.04 -1.44
C VAL A 68 21.71 5.09 -2.40
N VAL A 69 20.38 5.17 -2.50
CA VAL A 69 19.69 6.15 -3.38
C VAL A 69 20.01 7.59 -2.97
N ARG A 70 19.97 7.90 -1.66
CA ARG A 70 20.35 9.26 -1.17
C ARG A 70 21.80 9.60 -1.44
N ARG A 71 22.72 8.63 -1.31
CA ARG A 71 24.17 8.89 -1.48
C ARG A 71 24.58 9.06 -2.94
N PHE A 72 24.02 8.27 -3.84
CA PHE A 72 24.44 8.18 -5.23
C PHE A 72 23.48 8.81 -6.23
N GLY A 73 22.25 9.15 -5.79
CA GLY A 73 21.18 9.66 -6.63
C GLY A 73 20.44 8.56 -7.41
N GLY A 74 19.11 8.67 -7.52
CA GLY A 74 18.25 7.64 -8.09
C GLY A 74 18.64 7.26 -9.53
N ARG A 75 18.95 8.24 -10.40
CA ARG A 75 19.35 7.96 -11.79
C ARG A 75 20.65 7.15 -11.88
N ARG A 76 21.69 7.49 -11.12
CA ARG A 76 22.94 6.71 -11.10
C ARG A 76 22.73 5.30 -10.60
N VAL A 77 21.90 5.14 -9.57
CA VAL A 77 21.51 3.83 -9.03
C VAL A 77 20.84 2.99 -10.11
N LEU A 78 19.88 3.53 -10.86
CA LEU A 78 19.22 2.82 -11.96
C LEU A 78 20.20 2.39 -13.06
N LEU A 79 21.15 3.26 -13.45
CA LEU A 79 22.13 2.97 -14.49
C LEU A 79 23.12 1.88 -14.06
N VAL A 80 23.76 2.05 -12.90
CA VAL A 80 24.83 1.15 -12.43
C VAL A 80 24.24 -0.22 -12.06
N LEU A 81 23.17 -0.24 -11.28
CA LEU A 81 22.57 -1.51 -10.86
C LEU A 81 21.82 -2.21 -11.99
N GLY A 82 21.27 -1.45 -12.95
CA GLY A 82 20.78 -2.02 -14.21
C GLY A 82 21.91 -2.75 -14.98
N GLY A 83 23.11 -2.18 -15.03
CA GLY A 83 24.29 -2.82 -15.62
C GLY A 83 24.68 -4.11 -14.92
N VAL A 84 24.72 -4.11 -13.59
CA VAL A 84 24.99 -5.33 -12.80
C VAL A 84 23.95 -6.41 -13.09
N ARG A 85 22.67 -6.05 -13.17
CA ARG A 85 21.59 -6.99 -13.51
C ARG A 85 21.71 -7.54 -14.92
N ALA A 86 22.05 -6.70 -15.90
CA ALA A 86 22.27 -7.14 -17.27
C ALA A 86 23.43 -8.14 -17.37
N VAL A 87 24.56 -7.87 -16.71
CA VAL A 87 25.72 -8.78 -16.67
C VAL A 87 25.36 -10.08 -15.95
N ALA A 88 24.65 -10.01 -14.81
CA ALA A 88 24.22 -11.21 -14.10
C ALA A 88 23.28 -12.08 -14.96
N ALA A 89 22.32 -11.47 -15.67
CA ALA A 89 21.40 -12.19 -16.56
C ALA A 89 22.14 -12.80 -17.78
N ALA A 90 23.09 -12.07 -18.38
CA ALA A 90 23.95 -12.58 -19.46
C ALA A 90 24.82 -13.76 -18.97
N GLY A 91 25.35 -13.66 -17.75
CA GLY A 91 26.05 -14.76 -17.09
C GLY A 91 25.15 -15.99 -16.89
N CYS A 92 23.90 -15.80 -16.45
CA CYS A 92 22.94 -16.90 -16.36
C CYS A 92 22.68 -17.53 -17.74
N ALA A 93 22.54 -16.73 -18.80
CA ALA A 93 22.36 -17.24 -20.17
C ALA A 93 23.58 -18.10 -20.61
N LEU A 94 24.78 -17.63 -20.31
CA LEU A 94 26.01 -18.38 -20.61
C LEU A 94 26.09 -19.71 -19.84
N VAL A 95 25.83 -19.68 -18.54
CA VAL A 95 25.83 -20.88 -17.67
C VAL A 95 24.84 -21.92 -18.20
N ILE A 96 23.61 -21.49 -18.54
CA ILE A 96 22.57 -22.37 -19.07
C ILE A 96 22.99 -22.92 -20.45
N ALA A 97 23.51 -22.08 -21.34
CA ALA A 97 23.91 -22.48 -22.70
C ALA A 97 25.10 -23.45 -22.73
N THR A 98 26.02 -23.33 -21.78
CA THR A 98 27.23 -24.17 -21.69
C THR A 98 27.05 -25.40 -20.79
N GLY A 99 25.93 -25.55 -20.10
CA GLY A 99 25.69 -26.64 -19.15
C GLY A 99 26.61 -26.60 -17.93
N MET A 100 27.09 -25.43 -17.53
CA MET A 100 27.92 -25.26 -16.32
C MET A 100 27.11 -25.59 -15.05
N PRO A 101 27.80 -25.97 -13.93
CA PRO A 101 27.14 -26.29 -12.68
C PRO A 101 26.21 -25.16 -12.17
N SER A 102 25.06 -25.53 -11.63
CA SER A 102 24.01 -24.62 -11.12
C SER A 102 24.50 -23.65 -10.05
N ILE A 103 25.61 -23.95 -9.36
CA ILE A 103 26.21 -23.06 -8.35
C ILE A 103 26.44 -21.64 -8.87
N TRP A 104 26.78 -21.49 -10.16
CA TRP A 104 26.95 -20.20 -10.79
C TRP A 104 25.62 -19.46 -10.97
N LEU A 105 24.52 -20.19 -11.21
CA LEU A 105 23.18 -19.60 -11.27
C LEU A 105 22.75 -19.03 -9.91
N PHE A 106 23.09 -19.72 -8.79
CA PHE A 106 22.82 -19.20 -7.45
C PHE A 106 23.56 -17.88 -7.18
N ALA A 107 24.87 -17.83 -7.52
CA ALA A 107 25.67 -16.63 -7.32
C ALA A 107 25.16 -15.46 -8.16
N LEU A 108 24.89 -15.68 -9.44
CA LEU A 108 24.40 -14.66 -10.36
C LEU A 108 22.99 -14.19 -10.02
N ALA A 109 22.11 -15.11 -9.61
CA ALA A 109 20.76 -14.78 -9.15
C ALA A 109 20.78 -13.92 -7.89
N ALA A 110 21.66 -14.22 -6.92
CA ALA A 110 21.84 -13.41 -5.73
C ALA A 110 22.34 -12.00 -6.05
N ILE A 111 23.36 -11.89 -6.91
CA ILE A 111 23.91 -10.60 -7.37
C ILE A 111 22.82 -9.77 -8.06
N GLY A 112 22.08 -10.38 -8.99
CA GLY A 112 20.98 -9.72 -9.71
C GLY A 112 19.87 -9.23 -8.77
N ALA A 113 19.48 -10.04 -7.78
CA ALA A 113 18.45 -9.70 -6.82
C ALA A 113 18.89 -8.57 -5.86
N VAL A 114 20.12 -8.62 -5.36
CA VAL A 114 20.71 -7.55 -4.53
C VAL A 114 20.76 -6.23 -5.32
N ALA A 115 21.18 -6.28 -6.59
CA ALA A 115 21.18 -5.10 -7.46
C ALA A 115 19.78 -4.61 -7.81
N GLY A 116 18.77 -5.47 -7.80
CA GLY A 116 17.36 -5.11 -8.01
C GLY A 116 16.71 -4.42 -6.82
N ALA A 117 17.13 -4.70 -5.59
CA ALA A 117 16.49 -4.19 -4.36
C ALA A 117 16.37 -2.65 -4.28
N PRO A 118 17.37 -1.83 -4.69
CA PRO A 118 17.26 -0.38 -4.67
C PRO A 118 16.46 0.24 -5.83
N VAL A 119 16.05 -0.53 -6.84
CA VAL A 119 15.38 0.01 -8.03
C VAL A 119 14.02 0.64 -7.69
N ARG A 120 13.20 -0.03 -6.89
CA ARG A 120 11.89 0.50 -6.45
C ARG A 120 12.04 1.79 -5.63
N PRO A 121 12.88 1.85 -4.57
CA PRO A 121 13.15 3.10 -3.86
C PRO A 121 13.71 4.20 -4.75
N ALA A 122 14.61 3.88 -5.70
CA ALA A 122 15.15 4.86 -6.63
C ALA A 122 14.05 5.47 -7.51
N ALA A 123 13.21 4.64 -8.09
CA ALA A 123 12.12 5.09 -8.94
C ALA A 123 11.07 5.89 -8.15
N SER A 124 10.70 5.46 -6.95
CA SER A 124 9.74 6.18 -6.10
C SER A 124 10.24 7.55 -5.62
N THR A 125 11.56 7.73 -5.47
CA THR A 125 12.14 9.05 -5.12
C THR A 125 12.18 9.99 -6.32
N LEU A 126 12.25 9.46 -7.55
CA LEU A 126 12.29 10.27 -8.77
C LEU A 126 10.90 10.72 -9.22
N MET A 127 9.86 9.93 -8.96
CA MET A 127 8.50 10.16 -9.46
C MET A 127 7.91 11.52 -9.04
N PRO A 128 7.99 11.98 -7.77
CA PRO A 128 7.47 13.29 -7.38
C PRO A 128 8.15 14.47 -8.09
N GLY A 129 9.46 14.35 -8.42
CA GLY A 129 10.20 15.37 -9.13
C GLY A 129 9.90 15.44 -10.63
N LEU A 130 9.24 14.43 -11.19
CA LEU A 130 8.81 14.37 -12.59
C LEU A 130 7.36 14.83 -12.76
N ALA A 131 6.53 14.69 -11.74
CA ALA A 131 5.12 15.07 -11.78
C ALA A 131 4.95 16.60 -11.73
N ARG A 132 4.15 17.14 -12.65
CA ARG A 132 3.85 18.57 -12.79
C ARG A 132 2.69 19.02 -11.90
N SER A 133 1.88 18.08 -11.41
CA SER A 133 0.74 18.34 -10.53
C SER A 133 0.48 17.16 -9.57
N PRO A 134 -0.20 17.41 -8.43
CA PRO A 134 -0.63 16.33 -7.53
C PRO A 134 -1.53 15.28 -8.22
N ALA A 135 -2.38 15.69 -9.15
CA ALA A 135 -3.23 14.79 -9.93
C ALA A 135 -2.42 13.89 -10.87
N GLU A 136 -1.37 14.44 -11.51
CA GLU A 136 -0.44 13.69 -12.36
C GLU A 136 0.34 12.66 -11.54
N LEU A 137 0.77 13.00 -10.32
CA LEU A 137 1.44 12.07 -9.41
C LEU A 137 0.54 10.90 -9.01
N VAL A 138 -0.74 11.16 -8.71
CA VAL A 138 -1.73 10.11 -8.41
C VAL A 138 -1.92 9.20 -9.63
N ALA A 139 -2.04 9.77 -10.82
CA ALA A 139 -2.21 9.01 -12.05
C ALA A 139 -0.95 8.18 -12.39
N ALA A 140 0.25 8.68 -12.12
CA ALA A 140 1.51 7.95 -12.26
C ALA A 140 1.54 6.75 -11.31
N ASN A 141 1.19 6.92 -10.03
CA ASN A 141 1.12 5.78 -9.10
C ASN A 141 0.10 4.71 -9.53
N MET A 142 -1.01 5.10 -10.17
CA MET A 142 -1.95 4.13 -10.75
C MET A 142 -1.33 3.38 -11.95
N ALA A 143 -0.62 4.09 -12.82
CA ALA A 143 0.11 3.49 -13.95
C ALA A 143 1.17 2.49 -13.46
N TRP A 144 1.89 2.84 -12.38
CA TRP A 144 2.89 1.98 -11.73
C TRP A 144 2.33 0.60 -11.35
N GLY A 145 1.19 0.55 -10.65
CA GLY A 145 0.54 -0.71 -10.28
C GLY A 145 0.07 -1.52 -11.51
N THR A 146 -0.42 -0.83 -12.55
CA THR A 146 -0.81 -1.48 -13.80
C THR A 146 0.41 -2.06 -14.52
N GLY A 147 1.52 -1.32 -14.58
CA GLY A 147 2.79 -1.76 -15.17
C GLY A 147 3.37 -2.97 -14.43
N GLU A 148 3.30 -2.99 -13.10
CA GLU A 148 3.71 -4.12 -12.26
C GLU A 148 2.88 -5.39 -12.57
N GLY A 149 1.56 -5.26 -12.66
CA GLY A 149 0.67 -6.37 -13.01
C GLY A 149 0.93 -6.91 -14.42
N LEU A 150 1.08 -6.03 -15.42
CA LEU A 150 1.41 -6.43 -16.79
C LEU A 150 2.77 -7.12 -16.85
N GLY A 151 3.80 -6.62 -16.16
CA GLY A 151 5.13 -7.23 -16.11
C GLY A 151 5.11 -8.61 -15.47
N THR A 152 4.38 -8.76 -14.36
CA THR A 152 4.24 -10.05 -13.65
C THR A 152 3.51 -11.11 -14.50
N PHE A 153 2.63 -10.69 -15.42
CA PHE A 153 2.00 -11.58 -16.39
C PHE A 153 2.91 -11.86 -17.58
N ALA A 154 3.38 -10.81 -18.26
CA ALA A 154 4.07 -10.94 -19.55
C ALA A 154 5.43 -11.66 -19.45
N GLY A 155 6.18 -11.40 -18.37
CA GLY A 155 7.49 -12.02 -18.17
C GLY A 155 7.44 -13.54 -18.13
N PRO A 156 6.70 -14.15 -17.18
CA PRO A 156 6.54 -15.59 -17.10
C PRO A 156 5.90 -16.21 -18.34
N PHE A 157 4.94 -15.51 -18.98
CA PHE A 157 4.31 -15.98 -20.21
C PHE A 157 5.32 -16.15 -21.35
N VAL A 158 6.13 -15.11 -21.60
CA VAL A 158 7.20 -15.16 -22.63
C VAL A 158 8.25 -16.21 -22.26
N ALA A 159 8.65 -16.29 -20.98
CA ALA A 159 9.57 -17.32 -20.51
C ALA A 159 9.04 -18.73 -20.78
N GLY A 160 7.76 -19.00 -20.46
CA GLY A 160 7.12 -20.28 -20.72
C GLY A 160 7.09 -20.66 -22.19
N LEU A 161 6.80 -19.72 -23.09
CA LEU A 161 6.82 -19.95 -24.55
C LEU A 161 8.22 -20.31 -25.05
N LEU A 162 9.26 -19.59 -24.61
CA LEU A 162 10.63 -19.85 -25.02
C LEU A 162 11.18 -21.16 -24.43
N ILE A 163 10.79 -21.51 -23.21
CA ILE A 163 11.11 -22.81 -22.59
C ILE A 163 10.43 -23.94 -23.36
N ALA A 164 9.15 -23.77 -23.76
CA ALA A 164 8.43 -24.72 -24.60
C ALA A 164 9.13 -24.98 -25.95
N ALA A 165 9.79 -23.95 -26.49
CA ALA A 165 10.60 -24.06 -27.71
C ALA A 165 11.98 -24.69 -27.47
N GLY A 166 12.29 -25.19 -26.27
CA GLY A 166 13.57 -25.78 -25.90
C GLY A 166 14.72 -24.77 -25.79
N GLN A 167 14.42 -23.51 -25.51
CA GLN A 167 15.37 -22.39 -25.54
C GLN A 167 15.52 -21.66 -24.20
N PRO A 168 15.78 -22.35 -23.07
CA PRO A 168 15.86 -21.70 -21.75
C PRO A 168 16.99 -20.66 -21.68
N ALA A 169 18.14 -20.86 -22.35
CA ALA A 169 19.21 -19.89 -22.38
C ALA A 169 18.81 -18.57 -23.06
N ILE A 170 17.95 -18.63 -24.08
CA ILE A 170 17.44 -17.43 -24.76
C ILE A 170 16.61 -16.58 -23.82
N VAL A 171 15.85 -17.17 -22.89
CA VAL A 171 15.09 -16.41 -21.88
C VAL A 171 16.02 -15.49 -21.09
N ALA A 172 17.10 -16.04 -20.53
CA ALA A 172 18.07 -15.24 -19.76
C ALA A 172 18.79 -14.20 -20.64
N GLY A 173 19.06 -14.53 -21.90
CA GLY A 173 19.61 -13.59 -22.90
C GLY A 173 18.66 -12.43 -23.19
N VAL A 174 17.37 -12.69 -23.41
CA VAL A 174 16.34 -11.67 -23.59
C VAL A 174 16.23 -10.79 -22.35
N VAL A 175 16.29 -11.38 -21.16
CA VAL A 175 16.29 -10.62 -19.89
C VAL A 175 17.51 -9.70 -19.81
N ALA A 176 18.71 -10.16 -20.20
CA ALA A 176 19.91 -9.32 -20.22
C ALA A 176 19.73 -8.12 -21.17
N VAL A 177 19.24 -8.35 -22.39
CA VAL A 177 18.94 -7.28 -23.35
C VAL A 177 17.87 -6.33 -22.78
N THR A 178 16.85 -6.86 -22.13
CA THR A 178 15.79 -6.06 -21.48
C THR A 178 16.39 -5.11 -20.43
N PHE A 179 17.33 -5.58 -19.60
CA PHE A 179 18.00 -4.68 -18.65
C PHE A 179 18.89 -3.64 -19.35
N LEU A 180 19.53 -3.95 -20.47
CA LEU A 180 20.23 -2.94 -21.29
C LEU A 180 19.27 -1.89 -21.84
N VAL A 181 18.07 -2.29 -22.27
CA VAL A 181 17.03 -1.35 -22.69
C VAL A 181 16.60 -0.45 -21.53
N THR A 182 16.41 -1.01 -20.30
CA THR A 182 16.10 -0.17 -19.13
C THR A 182 17.18 0.87 -18.83
N ILE A 183 18.46 0.52 -19.03
CA ILE A 183 19.60 1.45 -18.89
C ILE A 183 19.52 2.54 -19.95
N ALA A 184 19.27 2.20 -21.21
CA ALA A 184 19.16 3.18 -22.29
C ALA A 184 17.99 4.17 -22.04
N VAL A 185 16.85 3.66 -21.59
CA VAL A 185 15.70 4.50 -21.19
C VAL A 185 16.04 5.39 -20.00
N ALA A 186 16.72 4.85 -18.97
CA ALA A 186 17.15 5.60 -17.79
C ALA A 186 18.21 6.67 -18.11
N ALA A 187 19.09 6.41 -19.08
CA ALA A 187 20.05 7.40 -19.56
C ALA A 187 19.39 8.64 -20.18
N GLY A 188 18.23 8.46 -20.79
CA GLY A 188 17.43 9.55 -21.34
C GLY A 188 16.62 10.35 -20.32
N LEU A 189 16.60 9.96 -19.04
CA LEU A 189 15.95 10.75 -17.98
C LEU A 189 16.74 12.05 -17.75
N ARG A 190 16.12 13.18 -18.02
CA ARG A 190 16.68 14.51 -17.78
C ARG A 190 16.07 15.04 -16.48
N PHE A 191 16.92 15.34 -15.49
CA PHE A 191 16.54 16.05 -14.27
C PHE A 191 17.18 17.42 -14.32
N GLU A 192 16.39 18.47 -14.35
CA GLU A 192 16.85 19.78 -13.95
C GLU A 192 17.12 19.73 -12.45
N HIS A 193 18.18 20.38 -12.00
CA HIS A 193 18.88 20.30 -10.71
C HIS A 193 18.04 20.48 -9.42
N ALA A 194 16.81 19.99 -9.35
CA ALA A 194 15.90 20.17 -8.21
C ALA A 194 16.10 19.16 -7.05
N LEU A 195 17.06 18.24 -7.13
CA LEU A 195 17.21 17.16 -6.13
C LEU A 195 18.01 17.53 -4.87
N ASP A 196 18.67 18.68 -4.83
CA ASP A 196 19.40 19.13 -3.62
C ASP A 196 18.49 19.75 -2.55
N ALA A 197 17.22 20.01 -2.86
CA ALA A 197 16.28 20.70 -1.99
C ALA A 197 15.36 19.79 -1.16
N ILE A 198 15.27 18.49 -1.46
CA ILE A 198 14.50 17.55 -0.63
C ILE A 198 15.44 16.96 0.44
N GLY A 199 15.77 17.79 1.42
CA GLY A 199 16.37 17.38 2.68
C GLY A 199 15.44 16.42 3.40
N GLY A 200 15.51 15.13 3.06
CA GLY A 200 14.79 14.09 3.78
C GLY A 200 15.16 14.17 5.25
N THR A 201 14.18 14.40 6.11
CA THR A 201 14.31 14.30 7.56
C THR A 201 15.10 13.05 7.90
N ARG A 202 16.25 13.24 8.58
CA ARG A 202 17.07 12.15 9.10
C ARG A 202 16.19 11.23 9.96
N GLN A 203 15.74 10.12 9.41
CA GLN A 203 15.19 9.07 10.27
C GLN A 203 16.35 8.47 11.09
N PRO A 204 16.21 8.38 12.42
CA PRO A 204 17.22 7.76 13.27
C PRO A 204 17.48 6.32 12.82
N ARG A 205 18.75 5.95 12.60
CA ARG A 205 19.13 4.57 12.32
C ARG A 205 18.76 3.69 13.50
N GLY A 206 18.03 2.60 13.27
CA GLY A 206 17.79 1.54 14.26
C GLY A 206 16.54 1.66 15.11
N SER A 207 15.85 2.82 15.18
CA SER A 207 14.61 2.96 15.95
C SER A 207 13.37 2.39 15.25
N GLY A 208 13.39 2.24 13.92
CA GLY A 208 12.22 1.87 13.13
C GLY A 208 11.66 0.48 13.45
N ILE A 209 12.51 -0.56 13.54
CA ILE A 209 12.04 -1.93 13.82
C ILE A 209 11.49 -2.05 15.24
N VAL A 210 12.21 -1.52 16.23
CA VAL A 210 11.79 -1.56 17.64
C VAL A 210 10.47 -0.78 17.82
N GLU A 211 10.37 0.39 17.21
CA GLU A 211 9.16 1.20 17.24
C GLU A 211 8.00 0.51 16.50
N GLY A 212 8.26 -0.11 15.35
CA GLY A 212 7.28 -0.94 14.64
C GLY A 212 6.75 -2.08 15.50
N ILE A 213 7.63 -2.82 16.19
CA ILE A 213 7.23 -3.89 17.12
C ILE A 213 6.41 -3.32 18.29
N ARG A 214 6.79 -2.17 18.84
CA ARG A 214 6.04 -1.50 19.92
C ARG A 214 4.64 -1.11 19.45
N THR A 215 4.52 -0.56 18.23
CA THR A 215 3.23 -0.23 17.62
C THR A 215 2.35 -1.47 17.43
N LEU A 216 2.90 -2.57 16.91
CA LEU A 216 2.16 -3.83 16.77
C LEU A 216 1.66 -4.39 18.11
N ARG A 217 2.49 -4.29 19.17
CA ARG A 217 2.07 -4.73 20.52
C ARG A 217 0.90 -3.93 21.07
N ARG A 218 0.85 -2.63 20.77
CA ARG A 218 -0.21 -1.71 21.23
C ARG A 218 -1.49 -1.81 20.38
N ARG A 219 -1.38 -2.21 19.10
CA ARG A 219 -2.50 -2.23 18.14
C ARG A 219 -2.80 -3.65 17.68
N PRO A 220 -3.79 -4.34 18.28
CA PRO A 220 -4.13 -5.72 17.95
C PRO A 220 -4.46 -5.93 16.47
N VAL A 221 -5.15 -4.98 15.83
CA VAL A 221 -5.48 -5.03 14.40
C VAL A 221 -4.23 -5.19 13.55
N LEU A 222 -3.23 -4.32 13.75
CA LEU A 222 -1.96 -4.38 12.99
C LEU A 222 -1.19 -5.66 13.27
N ARG A 223 -1.19 -6.14 14.53
CA ARG A 223 -0.48 -7.37 14.92
C ARG A 223 -1.06 -8.60 14.22
N TRP A 224 -2.37 -8.77 14.21
CA TRP A 224 -3.00 -9.93 13.56
C TRP A 224 -2.99 -9.81 12.04
N SER A 225 -3.12 -8.60 11.47
CA SER A 225 -2.93 -8.38 10.04
C SER A 225 -1.49 -8.70 9.61
N MET A 226 -0.48 -8.41 10.45
CA MET A 226 0.92 -8.79 10.19
C MET A 226 1.12 -10.31 10.13
N LEU A 227 0.40 -11.09 10.95
CA LEU A 227 0.39 -12.55 10.84
C LEU A 227 -0.14 -13.00 9.46
N GLY A 228 -1.19 -12.33 8.97
CA GLY A 228 -1.71 -12.55 7.60
C GLY A 228 -0.65 -12.27 6.54
N VAL A 229 0.09 -11.16 6.67
CA VAL A 229 1.20 -10.79 5.75
C VAL A 229 2.29 -11.87 5.76
N TYR A 230 2.75 -12.27 6.94
CA TYR A 230 3.76 -13.31 7.07
C TYR A 230 3.31 -14.61 6.40
N GLY A 231 2.09 -15.09 6.70
CA GLY A 231 1.53 -16.31 6.12
C GLY A 231 1.40 -16.22 4.61
N GLN A 232 0.89 -15.11 4.07
CA GLN A 232 0.73 -14.90 2.63
C GLN A 232 2.08 -14.96 1.91
N VAL A 233 3.08 -14.24 2.42
CA VAL A 233 4.40 -14.20 1.77
C VAL A 233 5.17 -15.52 1.96
N LEU A 234 5.00 -16.20 3.09
CA LEU A 234 5.51 -17.56 3.31
C LEU A 234 4.94 -18.53 2.26
N THR A 235 3.62 -18.54 2.09
CA THR A 235 2.95 -19.38 1.09
C THR A 235 3.41 -19.03 -0.33
N ARG A 236 3.63 -17.73 -0.63
CA ARG A 236 4.17 -17.27 -1.91
C ARG A 236 5.59 -17.78 -2.15
N GLY A 237 6.45 -17.74 -1.11
CA GLY A 237 7.81 -18.29 -1.18
C GLY A 237 7.82 -19.79 -1.48
N ALA A 238 6.97 -20.56 -0.79
CA ALA A 238 6.80 -21.98 -1.04
C ALA A 238 6.23 -22.25 -2.44
N LEU A 239 5.23 -21.46 -2.86
CA LEU A 239 4.57 -21.62 -4.15
C LEU A 239 5.54 -21.48 -5.34
N ASN A 240 6.56 -20.65 -5.26
CA ASN A 240 7.56 -20.51 -6.32
C ASN A 240 8.19 -21.88 -6.69
N THR A 241 8.57 -22.68 -5.70
CA THR A 241 9.10 -24.03 -5.92
C THR A 241 8.00 -25.03 -6.23
N LEU A 242 6.86 -24.95 -5.50
CA LEU A 242 5.75 -25.89 -5.67
C LEU A 242 5.07 -25.76 -7.04
N LEU A 243 5.09 -24.59 -7.69
CA LEU A 243 4.58 -24.44 -9.07
C LEU A 243 5.40 -25.23 -10.08
N VAL A 244 6.72 -25.31 -9.89
CA VAL A 244 7.59 -26.13 -10.76
C VAL A 244 7.24 -27.60 -10.61
N VAL A 245 7.18 -28.07 -9.36
CA VAL A 245 6.80 -29.46 -9.05
C VAL A 245 5.38 -29.77 -9.54
N ALA A 246 4.43 -28.86 -9.27
CA ALA A 246 3.06 -29.02 -9.72
C ALA A 246 2.95 -29.12 -11.24
N SER A 247 3.67 -28.29 -11.99
CA SER A 247 3.65 -28.30 -13.45
C SER A 247 4.21 -29.59 -14.03
N ILE A 248 5.36 -30.04 -13.52
CA ILE A 248 6.12 -31.15 -14.09
C ILE A 248 5.59 -32.50 -13.60
N GLU A 249 5.47 -32.68 -12.27
CA GLU A 249 5.16 -33.99 -11.69
C GLU A 249 3.66 -34.25 -11.52
N LEU A 250 2.86 -33.19 -11.25
CA LEU A 250 1.47 -33.38 -10.85
C LEU A 250 0.47 -33.11 -11.97
N LEU A 251 0.65 -32.00 -12.70
CA LEU A 251 -0.27 -31.57 -13.75
C LEU A 251 0.13 -32.06 -15.14
N GLY A 252 1.32 -32.62 -15.30
CA GLY A 252 1.83 -33.10 -16.60
C GLY A 252 1.99 -32.01 -17.66
N MET A 253 2.14 -30.73 -17.24
CA MET A 253 2.28 -29.59 -18.15
C MET A 253 3.73 -29.38 -18.60
N GLY A 254 4.69 -30.10 -18.00
CA GLY A 254 6.12 -29.96 -18.28
C GLY A 254 6.69 -28.62 -17.87
N ASP A 255 7.92 -28.34 -18.36
CA ASP A 255 8.69 -27.12 -18.03
C ASP A 255 7.99 -25.82 -18.46
N ALA A 256 7.32 -25.84 -19.62
CA ALA A 256 6.58 -24.68 -20.13
C ALA A 256 5.37 -24.31 -19.25
N GLY A 257 4.77 -25.30 -18.61
CA GLY A 257 3.62 -25.11 -17.71
C GLY A 257 3.97 -24.23 -16.50
N VAL A 258 5.23 -24.20 -16.08
CA VAL A 258 5.68 -23.29 -14.99
C VAL A 258 5.48 -21.83 -15.37
N GLY A 259 5.87 -21.48 -16.61
CA GLY A 259 5.65 -20.13 -17.14
C GLY A 259 4.18 -19.81 -17.29
N LEU A 260 3.36 -20.77 -17.76
CA LEU A 260 1.92 -20.60 -17.94
C LEU A 260 1.19 -20.43 -16.60
N LEU A 261 1.51 -21.24 -15.59
CA LEU A 261 0.95 -21.10 -14.23
C LEU A 261 1.36 -19.76 -13.60
N SER A 262 2.64 -19.37 -13.74
CA SER A 262 3.11 -18.08 -13.23
C SER A 262 2.43 -16.90 -13.95
N ALA A 263 2.21 -16.99 -15.26
CA ALA A 263 1.46 -16.02 -16.04
C ALA A 263 -0.03 -15.97 -15.59
N ALA A 264 -0.64 -17.13 -15.33
CA ALA A 264 -2.00 -17.20 -14.81
C ALA A 264 -2.17 -16.47 -13.49
N LEU A 265 -1.16 -16.53 -12.59
CA LEU A 265 -1.12 -15.74 -11.36
C LEU A 265 -1.13 -14.24 -11.65
N GLY A 266 -0.29 -13.79 -12.59
CA GLY A 266 -0.21 -12.39 -13.02
C GLY A 266 -1.52 -11.91 -13.67
N LEU A 267 -2.13 -12.73 -14.55
CA LEU A 267 -3.44 -12.45 -15.15
C LEU A 267 -4.52 -12.27 -14.08
N GLY A 268 -4.54 -13.18 -13.10
CA GLY A 268 -5.43 -13.07 -11.95
C GLY A 268 -5.23 -11.76 -11.20
N GLY A 269 -3.97 -11.36 -10.99
CA GLY A 269 -3.63 -10.07 -10.36
C GLY A 269 -4.17 -8.86 -11.11
N LEU A 270 -4.07 -8.85 -12.46
CA LEU A 270 -4.65 -7.80 -13.31
C LEU A 270 -6.18 -7.72 -13.19
N VAL A 271 -6.85 -8.87 -13.27
CA VAL A 271 -8.30 -8.95 -13.08
C VAL A 271 -8.67 -8.51 -11.66
N GLY A 272 -7.94 -8.97 -10.65
CA GLY A 272 -8.15 -8.65 -9.25
C GLY A 272 -7.99 -7.16 -8.92
N ALA A 273 -7.09 -6.45 -9.60
CA ALA A 273 -6.90 -5.02 -9.43
C ALA A 273 -8.18 -4.21 -9.74
N VAL A 274 -8.99 -4.67 -10.70
CA VAL A 274 -10.29 -4.04 -11.02
C VAL A 274 -11.29 -4.25 -9.88
N PHE A 275 -11.31 -5.47 -9.30
CA PHE A 275 -12.21 -5.80 -8.18
C PHE A 275 -11.76 -5.20 -6.85
N ALA A 276 -10.46 -5.01 -6.64
CA ALA A 276 -9.89 -4.51 -5.40
C ALA A 276 -10.45 -3.13 -5.00
N LEU A 277 -10.67 -2.24 -5.98
CA LEU A 277 -11.23 -0.91 -5.76
C LEU A 277 -12.66 -0.95 -5.20
N SER A 278 -13.46 -1.94 -5.60
CA SER A 278 -14.83 -2.11 -5.13
C SER A 278 -14.94 -2.95 -3.86
N ALA A 279 -13.98 -3.84 -3.63
CA ALA A 279 -13.96 -4.76 -2.49
C ALA A 279 -13.39 -4.11 -1.22
N ALA A 280 -12.44 -3.18 -1.35
CA ALA A 280 -11.78 -2.51 -0.22
C ALA A 280 -12.65 -1.39 0.39
N ARG A 281 -13.90 -1.73 0.77
CA ARG A 281 -14.79 -0.80 1.48
C ARG A 281 -14.28 -0.56 2.90
N PRO A 282 -14.30 0.71 3.38
CA PRO A 282 -13.80 1.08 4.70
C PRO A 282 -14.40 0.29 5.86
N ASP A 283 -15.69 -0.04 5.76
CA ASP A 283 -16.49 -0.73 6.79
C ASP A 283 -16.22 -2.25 6.87
N ARG A 284 -15.52 -2.83 5.87
CA ARG A 284 -15.32 -4.29 5.76
C ARG A 284 -13.90 -4.72 5.47
N LEU A 285 -12.91 -3.86 5.71
CA LEU A 285 -11.50 -4.13 5.37
C LEU A 285 -10.98 -5.43 6.00
N ILE A 286 -11.32 -5.72 7.25
CA ILE A 286 -10.87 -6.95 7.92
C ILE A 286 -11.54 -8.19 7.33
N LEU A 287 -12.82 -8.11 7.00
CA LEU A 287 -13.51 -9.20 6.30
C LEU A 287 -12.92 -9.40 4.91
N THR A 288 -12.68 -8.31 4.18
CA THR A 288 -12.04 -8.35 2.84
C THR A 288 -10.66 -8.98 2.93
N GLN A 289 -9.83 -8.59 3.90
CA GLN A 289 -8.51 -9.19 4.14
C GLN A 289 -8.63 -10.70 4.41
N ALA A 290 -9.53 -11.11 5.30
CA ALA A 290 -9.69 -12.52 5.67
C ALA A 290 -10.19 -13.37 4.50
N VAL A 291 -11.21 -12.89 3.77
CA VAL A 291 -11.77 -13.57 2.60
C VAL A 291 -10.71 -13.68 1.49
N ALA A 292 -10.02 -12.59 1.18
CA ALA A 292 -8.97 -12.60 0.17
C ALA A 292 -7.83 -13.55 0.56
N LEU A 293 -7.43 -13.58 1.83
CA LEU A 293 -6.40 -14.49 2.32
C LEU A 293 -6.83 -15.96 2.21
N ALA A 294 -8.08 -16.27 2.51
CA ALA A 294 -8.64 -17.62 2.34
C ALA A 294 -8.65 -18.05 0.86
N TYR A 295 -9.12 -17.16 -0.05
CA TYR A 295 -9.12 -17.41 -1.48
C TYR A 295 -7.73 -17.36 -2.13
N TRP A 296 -6.73 -16.80 -1.44
CA TRP A 296 -5.35 -16.89 -1.88
C TRP A 296 -4.79 -18.31 -1.68
N GLY A 297 -5.11 -18.97 -0.57
CA GLY A 297 -4.59 -20.28 -0.20
C GLY A 297 -5.46 -21.45 -0.67
N ALA A 298 -6.78 -21.40 -0.46
CA ALA A 298 -7.66 -22.52 -0.73
C ALA A 298 -7.53 -23.11 -2.16
N PRO A 299 -7.42 -22.30 -3.23
CA PRO A 299 -7.23 -22.84 -4.58
C PRO A 299 -5.94 -23.64 -4.74
N ILE A 300 -4.86 -23.26 -4.03
CA ILE A 300 -3.59 -24.00 -4.04
C ILE A 300 -3.79 -25.40 -3.43
N ALA A 301 -4.55 -25.51 -2.34
CA ALA A 301 -4.89 -26.80 -1.76
C ALA A 301 -5.72 -27.65 -2.73
N VAL A 302 -6.63 -27.03 -3.48
CA VAL A 302 -7.44 -27.72 -4.51
C VAL A 302 -6.56 -28.32 -5.60
N ILE A 303 -5.46 -27.67 -6.02
CA ILE A 303 -4.52 -28.26 -7.00
C ILE A 303 -3.93 -29.57 -6.47
N GLY A 304 -3.57 -29.62 -5.18
CA GLY A 304 -3.08 -30.85 -4.55
C GLY A 304 -4.09 -31.99 -4.50
N LEU A 305 -5.38 -31.65 -4.37
CA LEU A 305 -6.47 -32.64 -4.28
C LEU A 305 -7.01 -33.07 -5.65
N LEU A 306 -7.01 -32.18 -6.63
CA LEU A 306 -7.56 -32.37 -7.97
C LEU A 306 -6.52 -31.96 -9.03
N PRO A 307 -5.53 -32.84 -9.33
CA PRO A 307 -4.38 -32.50 -10.16
C PRO A 307 -4.70 -32.54 -11.66
N PHE A 308 -5.59 -31.68 -12.11
CA PHE A 308 -5.89 -31.50 -13.52
C PHE A 308 -5.35 -30.16 -14.02
N PRO A 309 -4.77 -30.06 -15.25
CA PRO A 309 -4.20 -28.81 -15.78
C PRO A 309 -5.18 -27.63 -15.76
N VAL A 310 -6.44 -27.86 -16.11
CA VAL A 310 -7.49 -26.81 -16.10
C VAL A 310 -7.78 -26.34 -14.68
N VAL A 311 -7.82 -27.25 -13.71
CA VAL A 311 -7.99 -26.91 -12.28
C VAL A 311 -6.78 -26.10 -11.80
N GLY A 312 -5.58 -26.51 -12.16
CA GLY A 312 -4.35 -25.79 -11.82
C GLY A 312 -4.37 -24.34 -12.32
N LEU A 313 -4.66 -24.14 -13.59
CA LEU A 313 -4.73 -22.81 -14.22
C LEU A 313 -5.81 -21.93 -13.59
N THR A 314 -7.03 -22.46 -13.45
CA THR A 314 -8.14 -21.69 -12.86
C THR A 314 -7.88 -21.36 -11.39
N ALA A 315 -7.36 -22.29 -10.61
CA ALA A 315 -6.99 -22.09 -9.21
C ALA A 315 -5.95 -20.99 -9.06
N ILE A 316 -4.90 -20.97 -9.89
CA ILE A 316 -3.86 -19.97 -9.86
C ILE A 316 -4.37 -18.59 -10.31
N VAL A 317 -5.29 -18.50 -11.28
CA VAL A 317 -5.97 -17.24 -11.61
C VAL A 317 -6.75 -16.71 -10.41
N VAL A 318 -7.53 -17.55 -9.73
CA VAL A 318 -8.28 -17.18 -8.52
C VAL A 318 -7.32 -16.69 -7.41
N THR A 319 -6.21 -17.41 -7.22
CA THR A 319 -5.15 -16.99 -6.28
C THR A 319 -4.61 -15.59 -6.64
N GLY A 320 -4.39 -15.32 -7.93
CA GLY A 320 -3.94 -14.00 -8.40
C GLY A 320 -4.95 -12.88 -8.13
N VAL A 321 -6.25 -13.13 -8.40
CA VAL A 321 -7.34 -12.18 -8.07
C VAL A 321 -7.35 -11.89 -6.57
N ALA A 322 -7.29 -12.93 -5.75
CA ALA A 322 -7.28 -12.81 -4.30
C ALA A 322 -6.04 -12.04 -3.80
N ASN A 323 -4.86 -12.23 -4.44
CA ASN A 323 -3.65 -11.49 -4.12
C ASN A 323 -3.83 -9.98 -4.26
N ALA A 324 -4.36 -9.52 -5.38
CA ALA A 324 -4.55 -8.08 -5.62
C ALA A 324 -5.55 -7.45 -4.62
N VAL A 325 -6.64 -8.15 -4.31
CA VAL A 325 -7.62 -7.70 -3.32
C VAL A 325 -7.00 -7.67 -1.91
N TYR A 326 -6.23 -8.70 -1.56
CA TYR A 326 -5.53 -8.79 -0.29
C TYR A 326 -4.53 -7.64 -0.10
N ASP A 327 -3.70 -7.37 -1.11
CA ASP A 327 -2.67 -6.33 -1.04
C ASP A 327 -3.28 -4.94 -0.81
N VAL A 328 -4.38 -4.60 -1.50
CA VAL A 328 -5.10 -3.33 -1.28
C VAL A 328 -5.68 -3.26 0.13
N ALA A 329 -6.33 -4.33 0.58
CA ALA A 329 -6.96 -4.35 1.90
C ALA A 329 -5.91 -4.22 3.02
N VAL A 330 -4.83 -5.00 2.97
CA VAL A 330 -3.81 -5.01 4.02
C VAL A 330 -3.03 -3.69 4.07
N ILE A 331 -2.63 -3.13 2.92
CA ILE A 331 -1.95 -1.83 2.88
C ILE A 331 -2.86 -0.74 3.46
N THR A 332 -4.15 -0.74 3.12
CA THR A 332 -5.13 0.21 3.68
C THR A 332 -5.27 0.07 5.20
N ILE A 333 -5.32 -1.16 5.73
CA ILE A 333 -5.35 -1.41 7.18
C ILE A 333 -4.11 -0.82 7.87
N PHE A 334 -2.92 -1.03 7.30
CA PHE A 334 -1.68 -0.49 7.86
C PHE A 334 -1.60 1.04 7.76
N GLN A 335 -2.06 1.63 6.66
CA GLN A 335 -2.12 3.08 6.48
C GLN A 335 -3.07 3.77 7.46
N ARG A 336 -4.23 3.15 7.74
CA ARG A 336 -5.24 3.67 8.68
C ARG A 336 -4.89 3.34 10.13
N GLY A 337 -4.35 2.15 10.38
CA GLY A 337 -4.04 1.66 11.71
C GLY A 337 -2.80 2.29 12.36
N ALA A 338 -1.87 2.87 11.60
CA ALA A 338 -0.66 3.52 12.11
C ALA A 338 -0.78 5.05 12.05
N SER A 339 -0.38 5.74 13.12
CA SER A 339 -0.28 7.20 13.11
C SER A 339 0.82 7.67 12.13
N ASN A 340 0.81 8.95 11.73
CA ASN A 340 1.82 9.49 10.81
C ASN A 340 3.26 9.28 11.30
N GLN A 341 3.48 9.35 12.62
CA GLN A 341 4.81 9.14 13.23
C GLN A 341 5.21 7.66 13.24
N GLU A 342 4.27 6.75 13.45
CA GLU A 342 4.50 5.30 13.51
C GLU A 342 4.54 4.64 12.13
N ARG A 343 3.99 5.30 11.09
CA ARG A 343 3.78 4.70 9.76
C ARG A 343 5.07 4.20 9.12
N ALA A 344 6.12 5.02 9.13
CA ALA A 344 7.41 4.63 8.54
C ALA A 344 8.02 3.40 9.23
N ALA A 345 7.97 3.36 10.57
CA ALA A 345 8.46 2.23 11.35
C ALA A 345 7.64 0.95 11.11
N THR A 346 6.31 1.10 11.03
CA THR A 346 5.39 -0.01 10.78
C THR A 346 5.58 -0.61 9.39
N PHE A 347 5.75 0.22 8.35
CA PHE A 347 6.02 -0.25 6.98
C PHE A 347 7.43 -0.86 6.84
N SER A 348 8.45 -0.34 7.54
CA SER A 348 9.77 -0.98 7.57
C SER A 348 9.72 -2.39 8.19
N LEU A 349 8.92 -2.57 9.24
CA LEU A 349 8.70 -3.88 9.84
C LEU A 349 7.89 -4.80 8.91
N PHE A 350 6.89 -4.26 8.20
CA PHE A 350 6.10 -4.98 7.19
C PHE A 350 7.01 -5.57 6.11
N GLU A 351 7.90 -4.77 5.52
CA GLU A 351 8.86 -5.24 4.50
C GLU A 351 9.83 -6.30 5.06
N GLY A 352 10.31 -6.11 6.29
CA GLY A 352 11.16 -7.08 6.96
C GLY A 352 10.47 -8.43 7.19
N VAL A 353 9.21 -8.41 7.66
CA VAL A 353 8.38 -9.61 7.87
C VAL A 353 8.04 -10.27 6.54
N ALA A 354 7.73 -9.49 5.51
CA ALA A 354 7.49 -10.01 4.16
C ALA A 354 8.73 -10.71 3.61
N GLY A 355 9.92 -10.09 3.72
CA GLY A 355 11.17 -10.71 3.30
C GLY A 355 11.47 -12.01 4.04
N LEU A 356 11.28 -12.03 5.36
CA LEU A 356 11.47 -13.23 6.17
C LEU A 356 10.49 -14.34 5.76
N GLY A 357 9.22 -14.00 5.54
CA GLY A 357 8.21 -14.96 5.09
C GLY A 357 8.59 -15.60 3.75
N LEU A 358 9.08 -14.81 2.80
CA LEU A 358 9.48 -15.31 1.48
C LEU A 358 10.65 -16.30 1.57
N VAL A 359 11.68 -15.99 2.36
CA VAL A 359 12.83 -16.87 2.57
C VAL A 359 12.40 -18.16 3.28
N THR A 360 11.65 -18.04 4.39
CA THR A 360 11.19 -19.22 5.13
C THR A 360 10.28 -20.11 4.31
N GLY A 361 9.40 -19.53 3.49
CA GLY A 361 8.53 -20.27 2.58
C GLY A 361 9.31 -21.03 1.51
N SER A 362 10.31 -20.40 0.90
CA SER A 362 11.16 -21.05 -0.10
C SER A 362 11.92 -22.26 0.47
N LEU A 363 12.38 -22.17 1.73
CA LEU A 363 13.05 -23.27 2.41
C LEU A 363 12.07 -24.34 2.93
N LEU A 364 10.83 -23.96 3.22
CA LEU A 364 9.79 -24.88 3.68
C LEU A 364 9.29 -25.81 2.56
N ALA A 365 9.26 -25.33 1.32
CA ALA A 365 8.73 -26.11 0.20
C ALA A 365 9.40 -27.48 0.02
N PRO A 366 10.75 -27.60 -0.02
CA PRO A 366 11.40 -28.91 -0.12
C PRO A 366 11.11 -29.84 1.06
N VAL A 367 10.97 -29.28 2.27
CA VAL A 367 10.63 -30.06 3.47
C VAL A 367 9.24 -30.65 3.37
N LEU A 368 8.26 -29.85 2.92
CA LEU A 368 6.89 -30.32 2.71
C LEU A 368 6.81 -31.36 1.57
N LEU A 369 7.60 -31.18 0.51
CA LEU A 369 7.69 -32.15 -0.58
C LEU A 369 8.24 -33.49 -0.11
N ALA A 370 9.31 -33.47 0.69
CA ALA A 370 9.90 -34.68 1.24
C ALA A 370 8.96 -35.41 2.22
N ALA A 371 8.17 -34.64 3.00
CA ALA A 371 7.28 -35.21 4.01
C ALA A 371 5.93 -35.72 3.44
N PHE A 372 5.36 -35.02 2.46
CA PHE A 372 3.98 -35.22 2.02
C PHE A 372 3.83 -35.46 0.50
N GLY A 373 4.93 -35.47 -0.26
CA GLY A 373 4.91 -35.51 -1.72
C GLY A 373 4.30 -34.25 -2.35
N ALA A 374 4.20 -34.20 -3.68
CA ALA A 374 3.74 -33.01 -4.41
C ALA A 374 2.31 -32.60 -4.05
N SER A 375 1.36 -33.53 -4.07
CA SER A 375 -0.06 -33.30 -3.73
C SER A 375 -0.23 -32.83 -2.29
N GLY A 376 0.41 -33.52 -1.34
CA GLY A 376 0.31 -33.17 0.08
C GLY A 376 0.99 -31.84 0.42
N ALA A 377 2.12 -31.53 -0.20
CA ALA A 377 2.80 -30.25 -0.02
C ALA A 377 1.93 -29.06 -0.47
N LEU A 378 1.25 -29.17 -1.62
CA LEU A 378 0.30 -28.18 -2.10
C LEU A 378 -0.92 -28.06 -1.19
N ALA A 379 -1.50 -29.20 -0.75
CA ALA A 379 -2.64 -29.22 0.14
C ALA A 379 -2.32 -28.53 1.49
N VAL A 380 -1.19 -28.87 2.11
CA VAL A 380 -0.74 -28.26 3.37
C VAL A 380 -0.46 -26.78 3.18
N THR A 381 0.35 -26.40 2.18
CA THR A 381 0.71 -25.00 1.92
C THR A 381 -0.52 -24.16 1.64
N GLY A 382 -1.45 -24.65 0.83
CA GLY A 382 -2.70 -23.96 0.51
C GLY A 382 -3.66 -23.83 1.71
N SER A 383 -3.62 -24.76 2.67
CA SER A 383 -4.46 -24.73 3.87
C SER A 383 -3.98 -23.74 4.93
N ILE A 384 -2.71 -23.31 4.90
CA ILE A 384 -2.15 -22.36 5.87
C ILE A 384 -2.95 -21.05 5.89
N LEU A 385 -3.24 -20.50 4.72
CA LEU A 385 -3.88 -19.18 4.63
C LEU A 385 -5.35 -19.16 5.04
N PRO A 386 -6.21 -20.12 4.67
CA PRO A 386 -7.56 -20.22 5.22
C PRO A 386 -7.57 -20.32 6.75
N ILE A 387 -6.64 -21.07 7.35
CA ILE A 387 -6.51 -21.17 8.81
C ILE A 387 -6.12 -19.82 9.42
N ILE A 388 -5.11 -19.15 8.84
CA ILE A 388 -4.70 -17.82 9.30
C ILE A 388 -5.85 -16.82 9.11
N ALA A 389 -6.58 -16.87 7.99
CA ALA A 389 -7.73 -16.00 7.73
C ALA A 389 -8.80 -16.13 8.82
N LEU A 390 -9.12 -17.37 9.23
CA LEU A 390 -10.04 -17.64 10.30
C LEU A 390 -9.56 -17.06 11.63
N VAL A 391 -8.27 -17.24 11.96
CA VAL A 391 -7.67 -16.67 13.17
C VAL A 391 -7.70 -15.14 13.15
N VAL A 392 -7.30 -14.51 12.04
CA VAL A 392 -7.31 -13.05 11.86
C VAL A 392 -8.72 -12.52 12.05
N TYR A 393 -9.70 -13.12 11.36
CA TYR A 393 -11.10 -12.69 11.47
C TYR A 393 -11.68 -12.89 12.87
N ALA A 394 -11.41 -14.03 13.52
CA ALA A 394 -11.90 -14.32 14.87
C ALA A 394 -11.33 -13.35 15.91
N ARG A 395 -10.07 -12.91 15.74
CA ARG A 395 -9.37 -12.02 16.69
C ARG A 395 -9.68 -10.54 16.48
N ILE A 396 -9.94 -10.12 15.24
CA ILE A 396 -10.11 -8.71 14.88
C ILE A 396 -11.55 -8.38 14.49
N GLY A 397 -12.26 -9.27 13.80
CA GLY A 397 -13.56 -8.98 13.18
C GLY A 397 -14.66 -8.51 14.16
N ARG A 398 -14.50 -8.79 15.47
CA ARG A 398 -15.35 -8.23 16.51
C ARG A 398 -14.93 -6.83 16.94
N ALA A 399 -13.63 -6.52 16.88
CA ALA A 399 -13.09 -5.21 17.25
C ALA A 399 -13.32 -4.16 16.15
N ASP A 400 -13.36 -4.59 14.89
CA ASP A 400 -13.60 -3.73 13.72
C ASP A 400 -15.00 -3.09 13.75
N ARG A 401 -15.99 -3.77 14.36
CA ARG A 401 -17.33 -3.19 14.58
C ARG A 401 -17.35 -2.07 15.61
N LEU A 402 -16.30 -1.94 16.42
CA LEU A 402 -16.17 -0.90 17.43
C LEU A 402 -15.35 0.30 16.94
N SER A 403 -14.66 0.17 15.80
CA SER A 403 -13.85 1.22 15.16
C SER A 403 -14.42 1.70 13.82
N VAL A 404 -15.66 1.36 13.49
CA VAL A 404 -16.36 1.93 12.33
C VAL A 404 -16.52 3.42 12.63
N ILE A 405 -15.69 4.22 11.96
CA ILE A 405 -15.93 5.65 11.87
C ILE A 405 -17.29 5.78 11.21
N ASP A 406 -18.24 6.33 11.94
CA ASP A 406 -19.60 6.52 11.46
C ASP A 406 -19.55 7.37 10.19
N GLU A 407 -19.98 6.81 9.06
CA GLU A 407 -19.95 7.52 7.77
C GLU A 407 -20.82 8.79 7.83
N ASP A 408 -21.83 8.79 8.67
CA ASP A 408 -22.67 9.97 8.89
C ASP A 408 -21.89 11.05 9.62
N VAL A 409 -21.02 10.69 10.57
CA VAL A 409 -20.09 11.63 11.23
C VAL A 409 -19.06 12.17 10.23
N VAL A 410 -18.48 11.30 9.38
CA VAL A 410 -17.55 11.73 8.31
C VAL A 410 -18.24 12.70 7.35
N ARG A 411 -19.48 12.42 6.98
CA ARG A 411 -20.27 13.29 6.10
C ARG A 411 -20.58 14.62 6.78
N LEU A 412 -20.93 14.58 8.05
CA LEU A 412 -21.18 15.77 8.86
C LEU A 412 -19.94 16.65 8.98
N VAL A 413 -18.77 16.07 9.27
CA VAL A 413 -17.48 16.80 9.30
C VAL A 413 -17.18 17.48 7.98
N ARG A 414 -17.48 16.83 6.84
CA ARG A 414 -17.28 17.41 5.50
C ARG A 414 -18.21 18.57 5.19
N GLN A 415 -19.39 18.63 5.82
CA GLN A 415 -20.34 19.74 5.65
C GLN A 415 -19.87 21.02 6.35
N VAL A 416 -18.98 20.91 7.35
CA VAL A 416 -18.41 22.08 8.00
C VAL A 416 -17.44 22.77 7.03
N GLY A 417 -17.91 23.77 6.33
CA GLY A 417 -17.22 24.71 5.45
C GLY A 417 -15.77 24.36 5.07
N ALA A 418 -14.81 24.89 5.81
CA ALA A 418 -13.39 24.69 5.53
C ALA A 418 -12.86 23.25 5.77
N PHE A 419 -13.58 22.35 6.42
CA PHE A 419 -13.14 20.95 6.59
C PHE A 419 -13.42 20.10 5.35
N GLY A 420 -14.27 20.54 4.43
CA GLY A 420 -14.51 19.86 3.16
C GLY A 420 -13.25 19.68 2.29
N GLU A 421 -12.29 20.60 2.43
CA GLU A 421 -11.01 20.57 1.71
C GLU A 421 -9.90 19.76 2.41
N LEU A 422 -10.15 19.29 3.64
CA LEU A 422 -9.17 18.47 4.37
C LEU A 422 -8.97 17.10 3.68
N PRO A 423 -7.74 16.55 3.71
CA PRO A 423 -7.50 15.18 3.29
C PRO A 423 -8.40 14.20 4.04
N LEU A 424 -8.89 13.17 3.36
CA LEU A 424 -9.79 12.15 3.94
C LEU A 424 -9.27 11.59 5.26
N THR A 425 -7.96 11.38 5.38
CA THR A 425 -7.30 10.89 6.60
C THR A 425 -7.37 11.87 7.78
N ALA A 426 -7.50 13.15 7.54
CA ALA A 426 -7.70 14.17 8.58
C ALA A 426 -9.17 14.19 9.02
N ILE A 427 -10.09 14.11 8.07
CA ILE A 427 -11.54 14.02 8.32
C ILE A 427 -11.88 12.76 9.12
N GLU A 428 -11.36 11.60 8.70
CA GLU A 428 -11.53 10.32 9.39
C GLU A 428 -10.97 10.36 10.83
N ARG A 429 -9.87 11.09 11.04
CA ARG A 429 -9.26 11.25 12.35
C ARG A 429 -10.09 12.14 13.27
N LEU A 430 -10.67 13.21 12.74
CA LEU A 430 -11.66 14.03 13.46
C LEU A 430 -12.87 13.20 13.83
N ALA A 431 -13.47 12.52 12.86
CA ALA A 431 -14.64 11.68 13.06
C ALA A 431 -14.42 10.57 14.10
N ALA A 432 -13.23 9.92 14.08
CA ALA A 432 -12.87 8.88 15.04
C ALA A 432 -12.71 9.37 16.50
N GLY A 433 -12.39 10.65 16.67
CA GLY A 433 -12.26 11.28 17.99
C GLY A 433 -13.54 11.97 18.47
N MET A 434 -14.60 11.97 17.66
CA MET A 434 -15.86 12.62 18.01
C MET A 434 -16.70 11.78 18.97
N VAL A 435 -17.21 12.45 20.01
CA VAL A 435 -18.09 11.88 21.02
C VAL A 435 -19.48 12.49 20.85
N PRO A 436 -20.55 11.69 20.83
CA PRO A 436 -21.91 12.23 20.76
C PRO A 436 -22.19 13.23 21.89
N LEU A 437 -22.85 14.34 21.55
CA LEU A 437 -23.27 15.41 22.44
C LEU A 437 -24.76 15.63 22.25
N ALA A 438 -25.48 15.82 23.38
CA ALA A 438 -26.87 16.24 23.39
C ALA A 438 -27.04 17.38 24.40
N ALA A 439 -27.82 18.38 24.03
CA ALA A 439 -28.15 19.51 24.90
C ALA A 439 -29.65 19.84 24.81
N ALA A 440 -30.26 20.17 25.95
CA ALA A 440 -31.64 20.61 26.00
C ALA A 440 -31.78 22.07 25.53
N ALA A 441 -32.99 22.46 25.13
CA ALA A 441 -33.26 23.86 24.82
C ALA A 441 -32.99 24.76 26.05
N GLY A 442 -32.27 25.85 25.83
CA GLY A 442 -31.79 26.78 26.87
C GLY A 442 -30.47 26.39 27.52
N GLU A 443 -29.90 25.20 27.21
CA GLU A 443 -28.62 24.77 27.75
C GLU A 443 -27.44 25.49 27.08
N VAL A 444 -26.48 25.93 27.91
CA VAL A 444 -25.28 26.62 27.43
C VAL A 444 -24.20 25.59 27.09
N LEU A 445 -23.87 25.42 25.78
CA LEU A 445 -22.82 24.55 25.26
C LEU A 445 -21.41 25.08 25.51
N MET A 446 -21.24 26.40 25.40
CA MET A 446 -19.96 27.10 25.60
C MET A 446 -20.22 28.47 26.23
N ARG A 447 -19.35 28.91 27.14
CA ARG A 447 -19.41 30.25 27.75
C ARG A 447 -18.24 31.12 27.30
N GLU A 448 -18.53 32.36 26.95
CA GLU A 448 -17.55 33.39 26.67
C GLU A 448 -16.54 33.52 27.82
N GLY A 449 -15.26 33.69 27.55
CA GLY A 449 -14.19 33.78 28.53
C GLY A 449 -13.72 32.45 29.14
N ALA A 450 -14.46 31.33 28.97
CA ALA A 450 -14.04 30.03 29.44
C ALA A 450 -12.85 29.47 28.61
N GLN A 451 -12.07 28.54 29.17
CA GLN A 451 -11.06 27.85 28.41
C GLN A 451 -11.70 26.97 27.31
N GLY A 452 -11.17 27.08 26.09
CA GLY A 452 -11.65 26.32 24.93
C GLY A 452 -10.97 24.95 24.84
N GLU A 453 -11.66 23.87 25.26
CA GLU A 453 -11.10 22.51 25.24
C GLU A 453 -11.74 21.59 24.19
N THR A 454 -12.85 22.01 23.57
CA THR A 454 -13.62 21.18 22.65
C THR A 454 -14.07 21.95 21.41
N PHE A 455 -14.18 21.27 20.28
CA PHE A 455 -14.88 21.70 19.08
C PHE A 455 -16.17 20.90 18.95
N VAL A 456 -17.27 21.53 18.58
CA VAL A 456 -18.59 20.89 18.47
C VAL A 456 -19.14 21.08 17.07
N ILE A 457 -19.71 20.02 16.47
CA ILE A 457 -20.48 20.06 15.23
C ILE A 457 -21.93 19.75 15.54
N ILE A 458 -22.83 20.58 15.04
CA ILE A 458 -24.29 20.45 15.22
C ILE A 458 -24.80 19.45 14.16
N ALA A 459 -25.44 18.37 14.63
CA ALA A 459 -26.09 17.40 13.75
C ALA A 459 -27.59 17.71 13.57
N SER A 460 -28.25 18.17 14.64
CA SER A 460 -29.67 18.62 14.61
C SER A 460 -29.92 19.70 15.65
N GLY A 461 -30.95 20.49 15.44
CA GLY A 461 -31.32 21.62 16.30
C GLY A 461 -30.65 22.93 15.92
N GLU A 462 -30.91 23.98 16.68
CA GLU A 462 -30.37 25.32 16.45
C GLU A 462 -29.73 25.86 17.73
N VAL A 463 -28.63 26.60 17.55
CA VAL A 463 -27.96 27.31 18.65
C VAL A 463 -27.87 28.80 18.33
N GLU A 464 -27.86 29.63 19.37
CA GLU A 464 -27.60 31.06 19.30
C GLU A 464 -26.20 31.36 19.83
N VAL A 465 -25.47 32.14 19.07
CA VAL A 465 -24.13 32.62 19.43
C VAL A 465 -24.27 34.05 19.92
N THR A 466 -23.86 34.33 21.17
CA THR A 466 -23.89 35.67 21.76
C THR A 466 -22.48 36.12 22.14
N VAL A 467 -22.18 37.40 21.94
CA VAL A 467 -20.91 38.03 22.33
C VAL A 467 -21.25 39.23 23.24
N ALA A 468 -20.65 39.30 24.40
CA ALA A 468 -20.96 40.32 25.41
C ALA A 468 -22.47 40.42 25.70
N GLY A 469 -23.19 39.30 25.65
CA GLY A 469 -24.62 39.22 25.87
C GLY A 469 -25.52 39.68 24.70
N GLN A 470 -24.94 40.09 23.59
CA GLN A 470 -25.68 40.46 22.38
C GLN A 470 -25.77 39.29 21.40
N PRO A 471 -26.94 38.95 20.84
CA PRO A 471 -27.09 37.90 19.86
C PRO A 471 -26.37 38.29 18.57
N MET A 472 -25.49 37.45 18.09
CA MET A 472 -24.69 37.65 16.87
C MET A 472 -25.17 36.79 15.70
N GLN A 473 -25.42 35.49 15.96
CA GLN A 473 -25.75 34.56 14.88
C GLN A 473 -26.54 33.35 15.39
N ARG A 474 -27.41 32.79 14.55
CA ARG A 474 -28.00 31.47 14.73
C ARG A 474 -27.36 30.45 13.84
N LEU A 475 -27.03 29.28 14.37
CA LEU A 475 -26.38 28.20 13.68
C LEU A 475 -27.21 26.93 13.77
N GLY A 476 -27.34 26.22 12.66
CA GLY A 476 -28.08 24.97 12.54
C GLY A 476 -27.21 23.78 12.16
N PRO A 477 -27.83 22.67 11.69
CA PRO A 477 -27.14 21.45 11.28
C PRO A 477 -26.01 21.68 10.28
N GLY A 478 -24.88 21.01 10.48
CA GLY A 478 -23.66 21.16 9.66
C GLY A 478 -22.77 22.33 10.07
N ALA A 479 -23.17 23.13 11.07
CA ALA A 479 -22.30 24.19 11.58
C ALA A 479 -21.35 23.66 12.66
N GLY A 480 -20.12 24.21 12.67
CA GLY A 480 -19.13 23.97 13.71
C GLY A 480 -18.97 25.17 14.63
N VAL A 481 -18.75 24.94 15.93
CA VAL A 481 -18.52 25.98 16.93
C VAL A 481 -17.33 25.67 17.83
N GLY A 482 -16.59 26.70 18.21
CA GLY A 482 -15.49 26.60 19.17
C GLY A 482 -14.11 26.47 18.52
N GLU A 483 -14.00 26.50 17.20
CA GLU A 483 -12.75 26.39 16.44
C GLU A 483 -11.76 27.54 16.72
N ILE A 484 -12.27 28.77 16.88
CA ILE A 484 -11.44 29.98 17.07
C ILE A 484 -10.58 29.85 18.33
N ALA A 485 -11.17 29.43 19.44
CA ALA A 485 -10.47 29.28 20.71
C ALA A 485 -9.37 28.21 20.63
N LEU A 486 -9.61 27.11 19.92
CA LEU A 486 -8.66 26.02 19.73
C LEU A 486 -7.50 26.41 18.80
N LEU A 487 -7.79 27.09 17.70
CA LEU A 487 -6.80 27.55 16.72
C LEU A 487 -5.90 28.65 17.27
N ARG A 488 -6.47 29.61 17.98
CA ARG A 488 -5.75 30.76 18.56
C ARG A 488 -5.19 30.51 19.96
N ARG A 489 -5.51 29.35 20.56
CA ARG A 489 -5.18 29.04 21.97
C ARG A 489 -5.59 30.16 22.91
N SER A 490 -6.81 30.69 22.70
CA SER A 490 -7.42 31.79 23.45
C SER A 490 -8.67 31.32 24.21
N PRO A 491 -9.14 32.04 25.21
CA PRO A 491 -10.45 31.80 25.81
C PRO A 491 -11.58 31.88 24.77
N ARG A 492 -12.73 31.28 25.07
CA ARG A 492 -13.93 31.34 24.22
C ARG A 492 -14.33 32.76 23.92
N THR A 493 -14.52 33.05 22.64
CA THR A 493 -14.85 34.40 22.15
C THR A 493 -16.35 34.69 22.16
N ALA A 494 -17.19 33.69 22.43
CA ALA A 494 -18.66 33.81 22.45
C ALA A 494 -19.28 32.77 23.38
N THR A 495 -20.52 33.05 23.81
CA THR A 495 -21.41 32.07 24.46
C THR A 495 -22.28 31.42 23.40
N VAL A 496 -22.42 30.09 23.45
CA VAL A 496 -23.26 29.31 22.54
C VAL A 496 -24.34 28.63 23.36
N THR A 497 -25.61 28.95 23.08
CA THR A 497 -26.80 28.45 23.81
C THR A 497 -27.72 27.70 22.85
N ALA A 498 -28.21 26.54 23.22
CA ALA A 498 -29.18 25.77 22.45
C ALA A 498 -30.55 26.48 22.45
N LEU A 499 -31.08 26.82 21.27
CA LEU A 499 -32.44 27.37 21.12
C LEU A 499 -33.49 26.26 21.10
N THR A 500 -33.17 25.13 20.51
CA THR A 500 -33.98 23.92 20.46
C THR A 500 -33.18 22.75 21.05
N PRO A 501 -33.77 21.57 21.29
CA PRO A 501 -32.97 20.40 21.61
C PRO A 501 -31.92 20.14 20.50
N VAL A 502 -30.64 20.10 20.87
CA VAL A 502 -29.50 19.95 19.95
C VAL A 502 -28.90 18.56 20.12
N THR A 503 -28.64 17.89 19.01
CA THR A 503 -27.72 16.76 18.98
C THR A 503 -26.52 17.10 18.10
N GLY A 504 -25.36 16.58 18.45
CA GLY A 504 -24.12 16.85 17.72
C GLY A 504 -22.99 15.96 18.17
N TYR A 505 -21.78 16.36 17.81
CA TYR A 505 -20.56 15.65 18.17
C TYR A 505 -19.51 16.63 18.67
N ALA A 506 -18.81 16.27 19.74
CA ALA A 506 -17.70 17.03 20.30
C ALA A 506 -16.38 16.32 20.10
N VAL A 507 -15.31 17.06 19.83
CA VAL A 507 -13.94 16.54 19.78
C VAL A 507 -13.04 17.39 20.66
N ASP A 508 -12.07 16.75 21.33
CA ASP A 508 -11.11 17.44 22.19
C ASP A 508 -10.07 18.25 21.40
N ALA A 509 -9.46 19.25 22.07
CA ALA A 509 -8.49 20.17 21.49
C ALA A 509 -7.26 19.44 20.91
N GLY A 510 -6.81 18.35 21.53
CA GLY A 510 -5.64 17.59 21.08
C GLY A 510 -5.91 16.87 19.77
N THR A 511 -7.03 16.16 19.67
CA THR A 511 -7.47 15.46 18.44
C THR A 511 -7.75 16.46 17.33
N PHE A 512 -8.43 17.58 17.64
CA PHE A 512 -8.68 18.66 16.69
C PHE A 512 -7.35 19.24 16.14
N ALA A 513 -6.43 19.62 17.02
CA ALA A 513 -5.14 20.18 16.62
C ALA A 513 -4.32 19.19 15.77
N CYS A 514 -4.29 17.91 16.14
CA CYS A 514 -3.60 16.86 15.35
C CYS A 514 -4.20 16.65 13.96
N ALA A 515 -5.51 16.82 13.81
CA ALA A 515 -6.18 16.66 12.52
C ALA A 515 -5.96 17.88 11.61
N VAL A 516 -5.87 19.06 12.21
CA VAL A 516 -5.75 20.36 11.50
C VAL A 516 -4.27 20.83 11.38
N SER A 517 -3.26 20.06 11.88
CA SER A 517 -1.85 20.42 11.78
C SER A 517 -1.21 19.93 10.49
N GLY A 518 -0.85 20.82 9.56
CA GLY A 518 -0.08 20.52 8.35
C GLY A 518 0.07 21.74 7.45
N PRO A 519 1.06 21.79 6.54
CA PRO A 519 1.30 22.99 5.71
C PRO A 519 0.12 23.35 4.78
N ALA A 520 -0.69 22.37 4.39
CA ALA A 520 -1.95 22.62 3.64
C ALA A 520 -3.08 23.14 4.55
N THR A 521 -2.98 22.96 5.86
CA THR A 521 -4.01 23.31 6.85
C THR A 521 -3.84 24.70 7.43
N ALA A 522 -2.64 25.30 7.39
CA ALA A 522 -2.42 26.66 7.87
C ALA A 522 -3.22 27.69 7.05
N ALA A 523 -3.25 27.54 5.73
CA ALA A 523 -4.05 28.39 4.83
C ALA A 523 -5.56 28.22 5.06
N ILE A 524 -6.03 27.00 5.31
CA ILE A 524 -7.44 26.67 5.62
C ILE A 524 -7.81 27.28 6.98
N THR A 525 -6.91 27.25 7.94
CA THR A 525 -7.11 27.83 9.29
C THR A 525 -7.29 29.34 9.25
N GLU A 526 -6.51 30.03 8.42
CA GLU A 526 -6.66 31.47 8.19
C GLU A 526 -7.96 31.80 7.45
N GLN A 527 -8.37 30.97 6.50
CA GLN A 527 -9.60 31.11 5.73
C GLN A 527 -10.85 30.90 6.60
N ILE A 528 -10.83 29.92 7.53
CA ILE A 528 -11.89 29.72 8.54
C ILE A 528 -12.04 30.96 9.44
N ALA A 529 -10.93 31.49 9.94
CA ALA A 529 -10.93 32.66 10.80
C ALA A 529 -11.44 33.91 10.06
N ALA A 530 -11.09 34.08 8.79
CA ALA A 530 -11.52 35.20 7.96
C ALA A 530 -13.00 35.11 7.53
N LEU A 531 -13.50 33.91 7.17
CA LEU A 531 -14.90 33.67 6.78
C LEU A 531 -15.89 33.91 7.94
N ASN A 532 -15.53 33.50 9.16
CA ASN A 532 -16.36 33.70 10.33
C ASN A 532 -16.38 35.16 10.80
N LEU A 533 -15.27 35.90 10.61
CA LEU A 533 -15.23 37.35 10.89
C LEU A 533 -16.02 38.16 9.86
N SER A 534 -15.99 37.79 8.58
CA SER A 534 -16.74 38.50 7.52
C SER A 534 -18.24 38.23 7.59
N ARG A 535 -18.67 37.04 7.99
CA ARG A 535 -20.09 36.70 8.24
C ARG A 535 -20.64 37.46 9.45
N GLY A 536 -19.92 37.50 10.56
CA GLY A 536 -20.31 38.26 11.73
C GLY A 536 -20.41 39.77 11.48
N ALA A 537 -19.57 40.34 10.61
CA ALA A 537 -19.63 41.74 10.24
C ALA A 537 -20.78 42.06 9.25
N ALA A 538 -21.12 41.13 8.34
CA ALA A 538 -22.26 41.29 7.41
C ALA A 538 -23.62 41.21 8.13
N ASP A 539 -23.76 40.31 9.11
CA ASP A 539 -24.96 40.18 9.90
C ASP A 539 -25.16 41.35 10.85
N ALA A 540 -24.08 41.91 11.40
CA ALA A 540 -24.14 43.14 12.21
C ALA A 540 -24.53 44.39 11.39
N ALA A 541 -24.12 44.45 10.11
CA ALA A 541 -24.52 45.55 9.21
C ALA A 541 -26.00 45.48 8.80
N ASN A 542 -26.56 44.27 8.69
CA ASN A 542 -27.98 44.06 8.39
C ASN A 542 -28.91 44.24 9.60
N ALA A 543 -28.36 44.26 10.82
CA ALA A 543 -29.10 44.46 12.07
C ALA A 543 -29.23 45.94 12.52
N SER A 544 -28.74 46.91 11.72
CA SER A 544 -28.91 48.34 11.99
C SER A 544 -30.37 48.74 11.81
N PRO A 545 -31.04 49.34 12.82
CA PRO A 545 -32.45 49.74 12.73
C PRO A 545 -32.61 50.84 11.68
N MET A 546 -33.68 50.72 10.86
CA MET A 546 -34.17 51.79 10.02
C MET A 546 -34.38 53.06 10.85
N PRO A 547 -33.97 54.23 10.33
CA PRO A 547 -34.26 55.46 11.04
C PRO A 547 -35.78 55.70 11.09
N GLU A 548 -36.34 55.83 12.28
CA GLU A 548 -37.67 56.37 12.52
C GLU A 548 -37.70 57.84 12.09
N GLY A 549 -38.65 58.21 11.22
CA GLY A 549 -39.29 59.51 11.24
C GLY A 549 -38.85 60.55 10.22
N ALA A 550 -39.62 60.78 9.22
CA ALA A 550 -40.26 62.09 9.01
C ALA A 550 -41.48 61.93 8.09
#